data_79b7f45be157706ff4f64e072ab0ab25
#
_entry.id   79b7f45be157706ff4f64e072ab0ab25
#
_cell.length_a   1.000
_cell.length_b   1.000
_cell.length_c   1.000
_cell.angle_alpha   90.00
_cell.angle_beta   90.00
_cell.angle_gamma   90.00
#
_symmetry.space_group_name_H-M   'P 1'
#
loop_
_entity.id
_entity.type
_entity.pdbx_description
1 polymer ?
#
loop_
_entity_poly.entity_id
_entity_poly.type
_entity_poly.pdbx_seq_one_letter_code
_entity_poly.pdbx_strand_id
1 'polypeptide(L)'
;PVLVDNKPGANGAIAADFVAKSKPDGHTLLLGTSGLSTLPLLQKGLPYNMNRDLVPVAITGFTPFLLFSGPTSQASSVANLISYAKANPQRMSVGSGDGTTQMVGELFKAATGISVISSRKMVPPLARSK
;
A
#
# COMPACT_ATOMS: atom_id res chain seq x y z
N PRO A 1 -5.22 21.36 -22.31
CA PRO A 1 -4.17 20.39 -22.00
C PRO A 1 -4.18 20.08 -20.51
N VAL A 2 -3.89 18.84 -20.15
CA VAL A 2 -3.72 18.40 -18.76
C VAL A 2 -2.22 18.22 -18.52
N LEU A 3 -1.71 18.84 -17.45
CA LEU A 3 -0.32 18.67 -17.02
C LEU A 3 -0.27 17.64 -15.91
N VAL A 4 0.58 16.63 -16.05
CA VAL A 4 0.85 15.66 -14.99
C VAL A 4 2.11 16.08 -14.24
N ASP A 5 1.95 16.37 -12.94
CA ASP A 5 3.03 16.75 -12.04
C ASP A 5 3.20 15.65 -10.97
N ASN A 6 4.28 14.89 -11.05
CA ASN A 6 4.59 13.81 -10.12
C ASN A 6 5.26 14.36 -8.86
N LYS A 7 4.62 14.20 -7.69
CA LYS A 7 5.14 14.59 -6.38
C LYS A 7 5.38 13.34 -5.52
N PRO A 8 6.52 12.67 -5.70
CA PRO A 8 6.83 11.43 -4.97
C PRO A 8 7.18 11.73 -3.51
N GLY A 9 6.95 10.73 -2.65
CA GLY A 9 7.40 10.72 -1.26
C GLY A 9 6.30 10.48 -0.24
N ALA A 10 6.71 10.04 0.94
CA ALA A 10 5.86 9.78 2.12
C ALA A 10 4.57 8.99 1.80
N ASN A 11 4.65 7.95 0.96
CA ASN A 11 3.50 7.14 0.51
C ASN A 11 2.38 7.98 -0.14
N GLY A 12 2.71 9.07 -0.84
CA GLY A 12 1.76 9.95 -1.50
C GLY A 12 1.28 11.14 -0.64
N ALA A 13 1.70 11.24 0.62
CA ALA A 13 1.30 12.35 1.50
C ALA A 13 1.72 13.72 0.94
N ILE A 14 2.87 13.81 0.27
CA ILE A 14 3.36 15.07 -0.33
C ILE A 14 2.41 15.55 -1.43
N ALA A 15 1.99 14.64 -2.31
CA ALA A 15 1.04 14.99 -3.36
C ALA A 15 -0.34 15.36 -2.79
N ALA A 16 -0.80 14.63 -1.79
CA ALA A 16 -2.08 14.89 -1.13
C ALA A 16 -2.08 16.25 -0.40
N ASP A 17 -1.02 16.58 0.31
CA ASP A 17 -0.84 17.89 0.97
C ASP A 17 -0.85 19.04 -0.04
N PHE A 18 -0.17 18.87 -1.16
CA PHE A 18 -0.14 19.87 -2.22
C PHE A 18 -1.54 20.16 -2.77
N VAL A 19 -2.32 19.12 -3.08
CA VAL A 19 -3.68 19.29 -3.59
C VAL A 19 -4.62 19.84 -2.52
N ALA A 20 -4.53 19.38 -1.28
CA ALA A 20 -5.33 19.85 -0.17
C ALA A 20 -5.16 21.36 0.11
N LYS A 21 -3.98 21.90 -0.20
CA LYS A 21 -3.66 23.35 -0.04
C LYS A 21 -3.87 24.16 -1.32
N SER A 22 -4.21 23.53 -2.43
CA SER A 22 -4.48 24.21 -3.70
C SER A 22 -5.83 24.93 -3.67
N LYS A 23 -6.06 25.83 -4.61
CA LYS A 23 -7.37 26.50 -4.76
C LYS A 23 -8.44 25.45 -5.07
N PRO A 24 -9.61 25.51 -4.40
CA PRO A 24 -10.68 24.53 -4.60
C PRO A 24 -11.55 24.88 -5.84
N ASP A 25 -10.90 25.14 -6.98
CA ASP A 25 -11.52 25.56 -8.26
C ASP A 25 -11.69 24.39 -9.25
N GLY A 26 -11.30 23.17 -8.85
CA GLY A 26 -11.40 21.97 -9.68
C GLY A 26 -10.28 21.82 -10.72
N HIS A 27 -9.31 22.73 -10.77
CA HIS A 27 -8.19 22.66 -11.72
C HIS A 27 -6.99 21.87 -11.21
N THR A 28 -6.92 21.59 -9.90
CA THR A 28 -5.87 20.76 -9.30
C THR A 28 -6.50 19.47 -8.76
N LEU A 29 -6.14 18.34 -9.37
CA LEU A 29 -6.69 17.03 -9.05
C LEU A 29 -5.58 16.11 -8.52
N LEU A 30 -5.93 15.26 -7.55
CA LEU A 30 -5.07 14.21 -7.02
C LEU A 30 -5.45 12.87 -7.64
N LEU A 31 -4.52 12.24 -8.36
CA LEU A 31 -4.65 10.83 -8.70
C LEU A 31 -4.00 10.00 -7.58
N GLY A 32 -4.82 9.36 -6.79
CA GLY A 32 -4.39 8.62 -5.62
C GLY A 32 -4.77 7.14 -5.67
N THR A 33 -4.12 6.35 -4.84
CA THR A 33 -4.46 4.94 -4.61
C THR A 33 -5.19 4.80 -3.27
N SER A 34 -5.78 3.62 -3.02
CA SER A 34 -6.38 3.27 -1.72
C SER A 34 -5.43 3.42 -0.54
N GLY A 35 -4.10 3.42 -0.78
CA GLY A 35 -3.10 3.70 0.24
C GLY A 35 -3.24 5.06 0.91
N LEU A 36 -3.76 6.06 0.20
CA LEU A 36 -4.00 7.38 0.78
C LEU A 36 -5.07 7.35 1.87
N SER A 37 -6.14 6.56 1.71
CA SER A 37 -7.21 6.45 2.72
C SER A 37 -6.75 5.76 4.01
N THR A 38 -5.74 4.90 3.93
CA THR A 38 -5.16 4.21 5.09
C THR A 38 -4.00 4.98 5.74
N LEU A 39 -3.48 5.97 5.05
CA LEU A 39 -2.31 6.73 5.51
C LEU A 39 -2.51 7.38 6.88
N PRO A 40 -3.68 7.98 7.22
CA PRO A 40 -3.94 8.51 8.56
C PRO A 40 -3.87 7.49 9.69
N LEU A 41 -4.09 6.20 9.38
CA LEU A 41 -3.99 5.11 10.36
C LEU A 41 -2.53 4.69 10.60
N LEU A 42 -1.69 4.86 9.59
CA LEU A 42 -0.28 4.44 9.61
C LEU A 42 0.68 5.56 10.00
N GLN A 43 0.30 6.80 9.78
CA GLN A 43 1.15 7.97 9.98
C GLN A 43 0.40 9.05 10.75
N LYS A 44 0.90 9.38 11.93
CA LYS A 44 0.41 10.51 12.73
C LYS A 44 0.99 11.82 12.21
N GLY A 45 0.23 12.92 12.38
CA GLY A 45 0.72 14.26 12.06
C GLY A 45 0.77 14.60 10.57
N LEU A 46 -0.16 14.06 9.79
CA LEU A 46 -0.35 14.50 8.40
C LEU A 46 -0.73 15.98 8.37
N PRO A 47 -0.15 16.78 7.44
CA PRO A 47 -0.41 18.23 7.37
C PRO A 47 -1.76 18.58 6.71
N TYR A 48 -2.59 17.59 6.42
CA TYR A 48 -3.94 17.71 5.85
C TYR A 48 -4.90 16.71 6.49
N ASN A 49 -6.19 16.97 6.36
CA ASN A 49 -7.26 16.04 6.75
C ASN A 49 -7.92 15.46 5.50
N MET A 50 -7.78 14.15 5.31
CA MET A 50 -8.29 13.44 4.13
C MET A 50 -9.79 13.67 3.89
N ASN A 51 -10.59 13.65 4.95
CA ASN A 51 -12.06 13.74 4.85
C ASN A 51 -12.57 15.19 4.74
N ARG A 52 -11.77 16.17 5.13
CA ARG A 52 -12.15 17.57 5.12
C ARG A 52 -11.59 18.31 3.91
N ASP A 53 -10.32 18.05 3.60
CA ASP A 53 -9.54 18.88 2.68
C ASP A 53 -9.49 18.30 1.25
N LEU A 54 -9.98 17.05 1.06
CA LEU A 54 -10.04 16.37 -0.23
C LEU A 54 -11.44 15.82 -0.50
N VAL A 55 -11.96 16.08 -1.68
CA VAL A 55 -13.28 15.61 -2.12
C VAL A 55 -13.09 14.50 -3.16
N PRO A 56 -13.61 13.27 -2.94
CA PRO A 56 -13.54 12.22 -3.94
C PRO A 56 -14.39 12.58 -5.17
N VAL A 57 -13.80 12.47 -6.36
CA VAL A 57 -14.44 12.81 -7.64
C VAL A 57 -14.90 11.56 -8.38
N ALA A 58 -13.99 10.60 -8.58
CA ALA A 58 -14.29 9.37 -9.32
C ALA A 58 -13.30 8.25 -8.98
N ILE A 59 -13.73 7.01 -9.21
CA ILE A 59 -12.84 5.85 -9.24
C ILE A 59 -12.36 5.67 -10.67
N THR A 60 -11.06 5.78 -10.90
CA THR A 60 -10.43 5.69 -12.23
C THR A 60 -10.03 4.26 -12.61
N GLY A 61 -9.95 3.35 -11.64
CA GLY A 61 -9.60 1.95 -11.88
C GLY A 61 -9.44 1.14 -10.61
N PHE A 62 -9.21 -0.16 -10.78
CA PHE A 62 -8.97 -1.11 -9.70
C PHE A 62 -7.63 -1.80 -9.90
N THR A 63 -6.90 -2.01 -8.81
CA THR A 63 -5.64 -2.75 -8.81
C THR A 63 -5.78 -3.98 -7.93
N PRO A 64 -5.68 -5.21 -8.47
CA PRO A 64 -5.70 -6.42 -7.66
C PRO A 64 -4.41 -6.56 -6.85
N PHE A 65 -4.52 -7.15 -5.66
CA PHE A 65 -3.38 -7.59 -4.87
C PHE A 65 -3.12 -9.07 -5.12
N LEU A 66 -1.87 -9.43 -5.34
CA LEU A 66 -1.45 -10.80 -5.58
C LEU A 66 -0.53 -11.26 -4.46
N LEU A 67 -0.73 -12.49 -3.99
CA LEU A 67 0.15 -13.17 -3.06
C LEU A 67 1.13 -14.05 -3.84
N PHE A 68 2.42 -13.79 -3.69
CA PHE A 68 3.47 -14.57 -4.31
C PHE A 68 4.21 -15.40 -3.27
N SER A 69 4.59 -16.61 -3.61
CA SER A 69 5.52 -17.41 -2.85
C SER A 69 6.89 -17.44 -3.53
N GLY A 70 7.97 -17.40 -2.75
CA GLY A 70 9.33 -17.53 -3.29
C GLY A 70 9.63 -18.94 -3.80
N PRO A 71 10.69 -19.12 -4.61
CA PRO A 71 11.04 -20.41 -5.23
C PRO A 71 11.40 -21.49 -4.21
N THR A 72 11.78 -21.11 -3.00
CA THR A 72 12.09 -22.03 -1.89
C THR A 72 10.86 -22.38 -1.06
N SER A 73 9.70 -21.79 -1.37
CA SER A 73 8.46 -22.09 -0.67
C SER A 73 7.93 -23.46 -1.07
N GLN A 74 7.60 -24.29 -0.09
CA GLN A 74 6.93 -25.58 -0.32
C GLN A 74 5.43 -25.45 -0.47
N ALA A 75 4.88 -24.23 -0.42
CA ALA A 75 3.46 -23.98 -0.53
C ALA A 75 3.01 -24.03 -1.99
N SER A 76 2.32 -25.10 -2.37
CA SER A 76 1.72 -25.28 -3.71
C SER A 76 0.31 -24.68 -3.82
N SER A 77 -0.26 -24.24 -2.71
CA SER A 77 -1.59 -23.64 -2.63
C SER A 77 -1.70 -22.73 -1.41
N VAL A 78 -2.71 -21.87 -1.39
CA VAL A 78 -3.01 -21.03 -0.21
C VAL A 78 -3.34 -21.89 1.01
N ALA A 79 -4.05 -22.98 0.85
CA ALA A 79 -4.37 -23.91 1.94
C ALA A 79 -3.11 -24.53 2.54
N ASN A 80 -2.18 -24.99 1.71
CA ASN A 80 -0.89 -25.53 2.16
C ASN A 80 -0.05 -24.46 2.86
N LEU A 81 -0.05 -23.24 2.35
CA LEU A 81 0.64 -22.11 2.97
C LEU A 81 0.10 -21.84 4.38
N ILE A 82 -1.22 -21.80 4.54
CA ILE A 82 -1.88 -21.59 5.84
C ILE A 82 -1.54 -22.73 6.82
N SER A 83 -1.64 -23.98 6.35
CA SER A 83 -1.33 -25.16 7.18
C SER A 83 0.13 -25.15 7.63
N TYR A 84 1.05 -24.86 6.73
CA TYR A 84 2.47 -24.74 7.05
C TYR A 84 2.76 -23.63 8.05
N ALA A 85 2.16 -22.44 7.85
CA ALA A 85 2.35 -21.30 8.74
C ALA A 85 1.81 -21.57 10.16
N LYS A 86 0.69 -22.29 10.28
CA LYS A 86 0.13 -22.70 11.57
C LYS A 86 1.01 -23.73 12.29
N ALA A 87 1.59 -24.68 11.54
CA ALA A 87 2.51 -25.68 12.09
C ALA A 87 3.89 -25.11 12.46
N ASN A 88 4.29 -24.01 11.84
CA ASN A 88 5.61 -23.39 11.98
C ASN A 88 5.50 -21.89 12.26
N PRO A 89 4.97 -21.47 13.41
CA PRO A 89 4.79 -20.07 13.73
C PRO A 89 6.13 -19.32 13.67
N GLN A 90 6.12 -18.14 13.08
CA GLN A 90 7.29 -17.26 12.91
C GLN A 90 8.45 -17.81 12.05
N ARG A 91 8.30 -18.97 11.41
CA ARG A 91 9.28 -19.45 10.40
C ARG A 91 9.05 -18.93 9.01
N MET A 92 7.89 -18.30 8.78
CA MET A 92 7.59 -17.61 7.52
C MET A 92 7.67 -16.11 7.68
N SER A 93 8.12 -15.45 6.64
CA SER A 93 8.09 -13.99 6.54
C SER A 93 7.24 -13.54 5.36
N VAL A 94 6.48 -12.47 5.55
CA VAL A 94 5.73 -11.78 4.48
C VAL A 94 6.38 -10.44 4.23
N GLY A 95 6.83 -10.23 3.00
CA GLY A 95 7.36 -8.96 2.53
C GLY A 95 6.25 -8.08 1.96
N SER A 96 6.30 -6.78 2.26
CA SER A 96 5.42 -5.77 1.67
C SER A 96 6.24 -4.63 1.08
N GLY A 97 5.83 -4.11 -0.08
CA GLY A 97 6.51 -3.01 -0.78
C GLY A 97 6.10 -1.62 -0.25
N ASP A 98 4.89 -1.50 0.25
CA ASP A 98 4.30 -0.24 0.72
C ASP A 98 3.31 -0.46 1.88
N GLY A 99 2.72 0.63 2.37
CA GLY A 99 1.77 0.58 3.49
C GLY A 99 0.47 -0.17 3.16
N THR A 100 0.01 -0.12 1.90
CA THR A 100 -1.22 -0.81 1.48
C THR A 100 -1.02 -2.31 1.43
N THR A 101 0.06 -2.78 0.81
CA THR A 101 0.41 -4.20 0.77
C THR A 101 0.72 -4.76 2.16
N GLN A 102 1.28 -3.94 3.06
CA GLN A 102 1.45 -4.31 4.45
C GLN A 102 0.10 -4.54 5.14
N MET A 103 -0.85 -3.62 4.97
CA MET A 103 -2.19 -3.74 5.54
C MET A 103 -2.93 -4.98 5.00
N VAL A 104 -2.85 -5.25 3.69
CA VAL A 104 -3.43 -6.47 3.10
C VAL A 104 -2.80 -7.73 3.70
N GLY A 105 -1.49 -7.73 3.94
CA GLY A 105 -0.80 -8.82 4.65
C GLY A 105 -1.32 -9.03 6.07
N GLU A 106 -1.54 -7.96 6.83
CA GLU A 106 -2.11 -8.04 8.19
C GLU A 106 -3.58 -8.53 8.16
N LEU A 107 -4.39 -8.09 7.19
CA LEU A 107 -5.75 -8.62 7.00
C LEU A 107 -5.75 -10.11 6.67
N PHE A 108 -4.82 -10.57 5.84
CA PHE A 108 -4.67 -12.00 5.54
C PHE A 108 -4.30 -12.81 6.78
N LYS A 109 -3.37 -12.30 7.62
CA LYS A 109 -3.02 -12.91 8.90
C LYS A 109 -4.24 -13.00 9.84
N ALA A 110 -4.98 -11.91 9.96
CA ALA A 110 -6.18 -11.87 10.80
C ALA A 110 -7.26 -12.85 10.31
N ALA A 111 -7.50 -12.91 9.01
CA ALA A 111 -8.51 -13.79 8.41
C ALA A 111 -8.16 -15.29 8.52
N THR A 112 -6.87 -15.63 8.52
CA THR A 112 -6.39 -17.03 8.51
C THR A 112 -5.91 -17.52 9.87
N GLY A 113 -5.67 -16.62 10.82
CA GLY A 113 -5.13 -16.93 12.15
C GLY A 113 -3.67 -17.41 12.12
N ILE A 114 -2.90 -17.05 11.08
CA ILE A 114 -1.48 -17.41 10.99
C ILE A 114 -0.60 -16.38 11.70
N SER A 115 0.53 -16.85 12.25
CA SER A 115 1.57 -16.00 12.82
C SER A 115 2.81 -16.05 11.93
N VAL A 116 3.10 -14.93 11.25
CA VAL A 116 4.25 -14.78 10.35
C VAL A 116 4.96 -13.46 10.62
N ILE A 117 6.25 -13.41 10.34
CA ILE A 117 7.07 -12.21 10.51
C ILE A 117 6.72 -11.25 9.36
N SER A 118 6.21 -10.06 9.68
CA SER A 118 6.02 -9.01 8.68
C SER A 118 7.34 -8.27 8.47
N SER A 119 7.86 -8.28 7.24
CA SER A 119 9.07 -7.56 6.85
C SER A 119 8.72 -6.49 5.82
N ARG A 120 9.03 -5.23 6.14
CA ARG A 120 8.95 -4.14 5.18
C ARG A 120 10.27 -4.08 4.41
N LYS A 121 10.33 -4.73 3.26
CA LYS A 121 11.48 -4.63 2.38
C LYS A 121 11.28 -3.42 1.46
N MET A 122 12.09 -2.38 1.64
CA MET A 122 12.21 -1.34 0.62
C MET A 122 12.80 -1.99 -0.63
N VAL A 123 12.02 -2.04 -1.71
CA VAL A 123 12.57 -2.43 -3.02
C VAL A 123 13.48 -1.27 -3.45
N PRO A 124 14.77 -1.52 -3.70
CA PRO A 124 15.63 -0.48 -4.25
C PRO A 124 15.06 -0.01 -5.59
N PRO A 125 15.16 1.28 -5.92
CA PRO A 125 14.70 1.78 -7.20
C PRO A 125 15.36 0.96 -8.31
N LEU A 126 14.55 0.50 -9.26
CA LEU A 126 15.06 -0.19 -10.47
C LEU A 126 16.13 0.70 -11.09
N ALA A 127 17.33 0.15 -11.24
CA ALA A 127 18.38 0.81 -11.96
C ALA A 127 17.84 1.18 -13.34
N ARG A 128 17.85 2.48 -13.68
CA ARG A 128 17.47 2.92 -15.03
C ARG A 128 18.40 2.19 -15.99
N SER A 129 17.84 1.33 -16.82
CA SER A 129 18.57 0.83 -18.00
C SER A 129 18.97 2.05 -18.84
N LYS A 130 20.28 2.18 -19.09
CA LYS A 130 20.83 3.20 -19.97
C LYS A 130 20.37 2.95 -21.41
#